data_8504e8105e83536d455f761c8ba15743
#
_entry.id   8504e8105e83536d455f761c8ba15743
#
_cell.length_a   1.000
_cell.length_b   1.000
_cell.length_c   1.000
_cell.angle_alpha   90.00
_cell.angle_beta   90.00
_cell.angle_gamma   90.00
#
_symmetry.space_group_name_H-M   'P 1'
#
loop_
_entity.id
_entity.type
_entity.pdbx_description
1 polymer ?
#
loop_
_entity_poly.entity_id
_entity_poly.type
_entity_poly.pdbx_seq_one_letter_code
_entity_poly.pdbx_strand_id
1 'polypeptide(L)'
;YSPTDIVTEALKAGIQTVGLMDHDSVAGAHEFISAGQIMGIATTVGCEIRASLDNTIFKNKRLNNPDENNIIYMAFHGIPHQNLEKVEDFLKPIRVTRKARMEKETQKLNDYLSRFNIDVSLSFQKDVMPLTKYHGGGTVTERHILLSLSNKFIKNFGKGSSLVSMLERLDIDIPNNLLPLLSNENNEYYAYDLLGLFKSDLVPHFFISSSNNECPKVEEAVNFACHIGSIPAYAYLGDVHESATGDKKNQAFEDSFLDNLIDELVKLGLSLIHI
;
A
#
# COMPACT_ATOMS: atom_id res chain seq x y z
N TYR A 1 -8.64 -10.21 4.77
CA TYR A 1 -8.36 -11.41 5.61
C TYR A 1 -7.74 -10.95 6.92
N SER A 2 -8.13 -11.58 8.03
CA SER A 2 -7.40 -11.44 9.30
C SER A 2 -6.08 -12.23 9.25
N PRO A 3 -5.12 -11.95 10.14
CA PRO A 3 -3.92 -12.80 10.27
C PRO A 3 -4.24 -14.28 10.46
N THR A 4 -5.29 -14.61 11.24
CA THR A 4 -5.77 -15.98 11.45
C THR A 4 -6.32 -16.58 10.15
N ASP A 5 -7.08 -15.81 9.34
CA ASP A 5 -7.59 -16.30 8.06
C ASP A 5 -6.45 -16.64 7.09
N ILE A 6 -5.38 -15.82 7.05
CA ILE A 6 -4.21 -16.08 6.19
C ILE A 6 -3.58 -17.42 6.54
N VAL A 7 -3.37 -17.71 7.83
CA VAL A 7 -2.81 -19.00 8.28
C VAL A 7 -3.77 -20.14 7.95
N THR A 8 -5.08 -19.94 8.11
CA THR A 8 -6.11 -20.94 7.77
C THR A 8 -6.10 -21.28 6.29
N GLU A 9 -6.03 -20.28 5.42
CA GLU A 9 -5.98 -20.50 3.96
C GLU A 9 -4.66 -21.16 3.53
N ALA A 10 -3.54 -20.79 4.16
CA ALA A 10 -2.25 -21.45 3.95
C ALA A 10 -2.32 -22.94 4.32
N LEU A 11 -2.95 -23.29 5.46
CA LEU A 11 -3.17 -24.67 5.85
C LEU A 11 -4.02 -25.44 4.83
N LYS A 12 -5.14 -24.85 4.40
CA LYS A 12 -6.01 -25.45 3.37
C LYS A 12 -5.28 -25.68 2.04
N ALA A 13 -4.36 -24.80 1.68
CA ALA A 13 -3.53 -24.91 0.48
C ALA A 13 -2.36 -25.88 0.62
N GLY A 14 -2.16 -26.50 1.78
CA GLY A 14 -1.05 -27.42 2.05
C GLY A 14 0.30 -26.73 2.20
N ILE A 15 0.32 -25.43 2.46
CA ILE A 15 1.54 -24.64 2.66
C ILE A 15 2.08 -24.88 4.07
N GLN A 16 3.39 -25.14 4.18
CA GLN A 16 4.04 -25.45 5.46
C GLN A 16 4.62 -24.21 6.16
N THR A 17 4.89 -23.15 5.42
CA THR A 17 5.45 -21.90 5.95
C THR A 17 4.76 -20.72 5.29
N VAL A 18 4.31 -19.75 6.09
CA VAL A 18 3.63 -18.56 5.59
C VAL A 18 4.20 -17.30 6.24
N GLY A 19 4.30 -16.21 5.49
CA GLY A 19 4.81 -14.91 5.92
C GLY A 19 3.70 -13.86 6.01
N LEU A 20 3.79 -13.00 7.03
CA LEU A 20 3.01 -11.76 7.13
C LEU A 20 3.93 -10.59 6.75
N MET A 21 3.49 -9.75 5.80
CA MET A 21 4.22 -8.57 5.33
C MET A 21 3.24 -7.42 5.12
N ASP A 22 3.09 -6.59 6.14
CA ASP A 22 2.21 -5.42 6.09
C ASP A 22 2.99 -4.14 5.80
N HIS A 23 2.33 -3.14 5.22
CA HIS A 23 2.91 -1.81 5.02
C HIS A 23 2.94 -1.03 6.34
N ASP A 24 4.12 -0.58 6.76
CA ASP A 24 4.38 0.24 7.95
C ASP A 24 3.72 -0.27 9.24
N SER A 25 3.55 -1.58 9.38
CA SER A 25 2.85 -2.20 10.52
C SER A 25 3.37 -3.60 10.81
N VAL A 26 3.38 -3.92 12.09
CA VAL A 26 3.55 -5.29 12.62
C VAL A 26 2.39 -5.67 13.55
N ALA A 27 1.29 -4.93 13.51
CA ALA A 27 0.17 -5.08 14.43
C ALA A 27 -0.50 -6.47 14.39
N GLY A 28 -0.51 -7.11 13.21
CA GLY A 28 -1.04 -8.45 13.02
C GLY A 28 -0.12 -9.58 13.50
N ALA A 29 1.12 -9.28 13.87
CA ALA A 29 2.16 -10.28 14.11
C ALA A 29 1.82 -11.26 15.24
N HIS A 30 1.36 -10.78 16.39
CA HIS A 30 1.04 -11.65 17.54
C HIS A 30 -0.10 -12.61 17.24
N GLU A 31 -1.16 -12.15 16.57
CA GLU A 31 -2.27 -13.00 16.15
C GLU A 31 -1.78 -14.04 15.13
N PHE A 32 -0.99 -13.61 14.15
CA PHE A 32 -0.45 -14.46 13.09
C PHE A 32 0.44 -15.58 13.64
N ILE A 33 1.36 -15.25 14.55
CA ILE A 33 2.26 -16.21 15.21
C ILE A 33 1.45 -17.21 16.03
N SER A 34 0.48 -16.73 16.82
CA SER A 34 -0.37 -17.59 17.66
C SER A 34 -1.21 -18.54 16.82
N ALA A 35 -1.78 -18.06 15.72
CA ALA A 35 -2.53 -18.90 14.77
C ALA A 35 -1.63 -19.98 14.15
N GLY A 36 -0.41 -19.63 13.74
CA GLY A 36 0.56 -20.60 13.19
C GLY A 36 0.94 -21.69 14.22
N GLN A 37 1.18 -21.32 15.47
CA GLN A 37 1.47 -22.26 16.55
C GLN A 37 0.31 -23.24 16.78
N ILE A 38 -0.93 -22.74 16.80
CA ILE A 38 -2.13 -23.56 17.01
C ILE A 38 -2.36 -24.51 15.83
N MET A 39 -2.15 -24.04 14.62
CA MET A 39 -2.42 -24.79 13.37
C MET A 39 -1.23 -25.64 12.90
N GLY A 40 -0.06 -25.56 13.56
CA GLY A 40 1.14 -26.32 13.19
C GLY A 40 1.80 -25.85 11.90
N ILE A 41 1.65 -24.56 11.53
CA ILE A 41 2.30 -23.96 10.37
C ILE A 41 3.42 -23.03 10.85
N ALA A 42 4.59 -23.11 10.21
CA ALA A 42 5.68 -22.19 10.48
C ALA A 42 5.30 -20.78 9.97
N THR A 43 5.53 -19.76 10.82
CA THR A 43 5.22 -18.37 10.51
C THR A 43 6.47 -17.51 10.53
N THR A 44 6.58 -16.57 9.59
CA THR A 44 7.58 -15.50 9.60
C THR A 44 6.88 -14.14 9.53
N VAL A 45 7.46 -13.14 10.20
CA VAL A 45 6.91 -11.79 10.23
C VAL A 45 7.89 -10.83 9.58
N GLY A 46 7.39 -9.93 8.79
CA GLY A 46 8.11 -8.80 8.22
C GLY A 46 7.22 -7.57 8.14
N CYS A 47 7.78 -6.48 7.66
CA CYS A 47 7.03 -5.31 7.25
C CYS A 47 7.70 -4.64 6.06
N GLU A 48 6.91 -4.03 5.19
CA GLU A 48 7.39 -3.19 4.11
C GLU A 48 7.32 -1.73 4.53
N ILE A 49 8.36 -0.98 4.25
CA ILE A 49 8.44 0.46 4.51
C ILE A 49 8.88 1.21 3.25
N ARG A 50 8.68 2.52 3.25
CA ARG A 50 9.29 3.41 2.28
C ARG A 50 10.55 4.04 2.87
N ALA A 51 11.61 4.12 2.06
CA ALA A 51 12.88 4.74 2.45
C ALA A 51 13.37 5.71 1.39
N SER A 52 14.07 6.77 1.82
CA SER A 52 14.64 7.80 0.94
C SER A 52 16.04 7.43 0.48
N LEU A 53 16.32 7.69 -0.80
CA LEU A 53 17.61 7.52 -1.46
C LEU A 53 18.47 8.80 -1.48
N ASP A 54 18.15 9.80 -0.64
CA ASP A 54 18.80 11.13 -0.68
C ASP A 54 20.33 11.11 -0.68
N ASN A 55 20.94 10.13 -0.03
CA ASN A 55 22.39 9.99 0.13
C ASN A 55 23.03 8.98 -0.82
N THR A 56 22.29 8.49 -1.82
CA THR A 56 22.76 7.46 -2.76
C THR A 56 22.98 8.03 -4.17
N ILE A 57 23.59 7.24 -5.04
CA ILE A 57 23.71 7.57 -6.47
C ILE A 57 22.36 7.60 -7.20
N PHE A 58 21.30 7.08 -6.57
CA PHE A 58 19.96 7.03 -7.10
C PHE A 58 19.08 8.19 -6.66
N LYS A 59 19.64 9.21 -6.01
CA LYS A 59 18.93 10.43 -5.69
C LYS A 59 18.19 10.98 -6.92
N ASN A 60 16.91 11.30 -6.76
CA ASN A 60 16.01 11.77 -7.82
C ASN A 60 15.73 10.75 -8.95
N LYS A 61 16.10 9.49 -8.76
CA LYS A 61 15.73 8.41 -9.69
C LYS A 61 14.45 7.75 -9.23
N ARG A 62 13.74 7.17 -10.20
CA ARG A 62 12.60 6.31 -9.98
C ARG A 62 13.07 4.87 -10.07
N LEU A 63 12.79 4.11 -9.02
CA LEU A 63 13.10 2.69 -8.94
C LEU A 63 11.80 1.90 -8.72
N ASN A 64 11.73 1.04 -7.71
CA ASN A 64 10.57 0.19 -7.43
C ASN A 64 9.32 0.94 -6.89
N ASN A 65 9.40 2.24 -6.63
CA ASN A 65 8.25 3.07 -6.32
C ASN A 65 7.78 3.79 -7.60
N PRO A 66 6.64 3.40 -8.19
CA PRO A 66 6.18 4.01 -9.44
C PRO A 66 5.61 5.42 -9.26
N ASP A 67 5.28 5.82 -8.04
CA ASP A 67 4.55 7.05 -7.77
C ASP A 67 5.48 8.21 -7.38
N GLU A 68 6.69 7.91 -6.85
CA GLU A 68 7.61 8.93 -6.35
C GLU A 68 9.06 8.63 -6.77
N ASN A 69 9.77 9.69 -7.21
CA ASN A 69 11.22 9.62 -7.35
C ASN A 69 11.88 9.66 -5.96
N ASN A 70 13.11 9.13 -5.87
CA ASN A 70 13.91 9.18 -4.65
C ASN A 70 13.40 8.34 -3.47
N ILE A 71 12.28 7.67 -3.61
CA ILE A 71 11.68 6.81 -2.58
C ILE A 71 11.60 5.38 -3.09
N ILE A 72 12.02 4.43 -2.26
CA ILE A 72 11.93 3.01 -2.55
C ILE A 72 11.04 2.29 -1.54
N TYR A 73 10.52 1.13 -1.96
CA TYR A 73 9.99 0.12 -1.05
C TYR A 73 11.10 -0.82 -0.63
N MET A 74 11.21 -1.06 0.66
CA MET A 74 12.11 -2.06 1.22
C MET A 74 11.38 -2.85 2.32
N ALA A 75 11.82 -4.06 2.54
CA ALA A 75 11.22 -4.97 3.51
C ALA A 75 12.19 -5.30 4.64
N PHE A 76 11.66 -5.44 5.84
CA PHE A 76 12.30 -6.08 6.97
C PHE A 76 11.79 -7.51 7.05
N HIS A 77 12.58 -8.50 6.62
CA HIS A 77 12.21 -9.90 6.65
C HIS A 77 12.65 -10.59 7.92
N GLY A 78 11.83 -11.55 8.39
CA GLY A 78 12.20 -12.41 9.51
C GLY A 78 12.44 -11.64 10.80
N ILE A 79 11.56 -10.68 11.12
CA ILE A 79 11.66 -9.91 12.36
C ILE A 79 11.58 -10.88 13.55
N PRO A 80 12.61 -10.96 14.43
CA PRO A 80 12.56 -11.78 15.62
C PRO A 80 11.41 -11.32 16.55
N HIS A 81 10.63 -12.28 17.08
CA HIS A 81 9.43 -11.97 17.84
C HIS A 81 9.70 -11.07 19.05
N GLN A 82 10.85 -11.22 19.70
CA GLN A 82 11.26 -10.38 20.84
C GLN A 82 11.56 -8.93 20.49
N ASN A 83 11.66 -8.60 19.18
CA ASN A 83 11.97 -7.26 18.71
C ASN A 83 10.76 -6.57 18.06
N LEU A 84 9.55 -7.16 18.09
CA LEU A 84 8.34 -6.58 17.51
C LEU A 84 8.01 -5.21 18.11
N GLU A 85 8.18 -5.03 19.43
CA GLU A 85 7.96 -3.73 20.09
C GLU A 85 8.90 -2.65 19.57
N LYS A 86 10.19 -2.98 19.34
CA LYS A 86 11.15 -2.03 18.77
C LYS A 86 10.76 -1.62 17.35
N VAL A 87 10.24 -2.56 16.56
CA VAL A 87 9.74 -2.26 15.21
C VAL A 87 8.51 -1.37 15.29
N GLU A 88 7.59 -1.64 16.20
CA GLU A 88 6.40 -0.79 16.43
C GLU A 88 6.79 0.64 16.79
N ASP A 89 7.79 0.84 17.68
CA ASP A 89 8.30 2.15 18.05
C ASP A 89 8.95 2.88 16.87
N PHE A 90 9.67 2.16 16.01
CA PHE A 90 10.26 2.70 14.78
C PHE A 90 9.19 3.14 13.78
N LEU A 91 8.14 2.34 13.60
CA LEU A 91 7.07 2.59 12.62
C LEU A 91 6.05 3.65 13.08
N LYS A 92 5.85 3.82 14.36
CA LYS A 92 4.84 4.74 14.92
C LYS A 92 4.96 6.18 14.41
N PRO A 93 6.12 6.86 14.42
CA PRO A 93 6.25 8.21 13.87
C PRO A 93 5.98 8.27 12.37
N ILE A 94 6.34 7.23 11.61
CA ILE A 94 6.07 7.11 10.18
C ILE A 94 4.55 7.12 9.95
N ARG A 95 3.81 6.27 10.69
CA ARG A 95 2.34 6.20 10.58
C ARG A 95 1.64 7.49 11.00
N VAL A 96 2.15 8.18 12.02
CA VAL A 96 1.60 9.49 12.44
C VAL A 96 1.73 10.52 11.30
N THR A 97 2.90 10.58 10.67
CA THR A 97 3.15 11.49 9.55
C THR A 97 2.28 11.12 8.35
N ARG A 98 2.18 9.83 8.01
CA ARG A 98 1.31 9.34 6.94
C ARG A 98 -0.16 9.68 7.18
N LYS A 99 -0.66 9.47 8.39
CA LYS A 99 -2.04 9.82 8.74
C LYS A 99 -2.34 11.29 8.48
N ALA A 100 -1.42 12.19 8.87
CA ALA A 100 -1.58 13.62 8.64
C ALA A 100 -1.58 13.96 7.13
N ARG A 101 -0.79 13.26 6.32
CA ARG A 101 -0.80 13.38 4.86
C ARG A 101 -2.13 12.89 4.28
N MET A 102 -2.63 11.72 4.69
CA MET A 102 -3.92 11.17 4.24
C MET A 102 -5.10 12.08 4.57
N GLU A 103 -5.06 12.77 5.71
CA GLU A 103 -6.08 13.76 6.06
C GLU A 103 -6.08 14.94 5.08
N LYS A 104 -4.89 15.45 4.72
CA LYS A 104 -4.74 16.50 3.70
C LYS A 104 -5.16 16.02 2.31
N GLU A 105 -4.83 14.79 1.94
CA GLU A 105 -5.26 14.18 0.67
C GLU A 105 -6.77 14.05 0.59
N THR A 106 -7.43 13.66 1.69
CA THR A 106 -8.89 13.62 1.76
C THR A 106 -9.50 15.00 1.51
N GLN A 107 -8.90 16.06 2.06
CA GLN A 107 -9.35 17.43 1.81
C GLN A 107 -9.16 17.82 0.34
N LYS A 108 -7.98 17.55 -0.26
CA LYS A 108 -7.74 17.82 -1.68
C LYS A 108 -8.71 17.07 -2.60
N LEU A 109 -9.03 15.83 -2.26
CA LEU A 109 -10.04 15.06 -2.99
C LEU A 109 -11.42 15.72 -2.92
N ASN A 110 -11.84 16.18 -1.75
CA ASN A 110 -13.10 16.94 -1.60
C ASN A 110 -13.10 18.22 -2.44
N ASP A 111 -12.00 18.97 -2.41
CA ASP A 111 -11.83 20.20 -3.21
C ASP A 111 -11.90 19.91 -4.71
N TYR A 112 -11.32 18.77 -5.16
CA TYR A 112 -11.42 18.33 -6.54
C TYR A 112 -12.87 17.98 -6.92
N LEU A 113 -13.55 17.15 -6.12
CA LEU A 113 -14.90 16.70 -6.39
C LEU A 113 -15.91 17.85 -6.37
N SER A 114 -15.70 18.87 -5.57
CA SER A 114 -16.60 20.06 -5.51
C SER A 114 -16.74 20.79 -6.85
N ARG A 115 -15.75 20.66 -7.75
CA ARG A 115 -15.79 21.29 -9.09
C ARG A 115 -16.86 20.71 -10.00
N PHE A 116 -17.34 19.51 -9.73
CA PHE A 116 -18.34 18.81 -10.55
C PHE A 116 -19.78 19.01 -10.09
N ASN A 117 -20.01 19.86 -9.07
CA ASN A 117 -21.34 20.10 -8.50
C ASN A 117 -22.05 18.81 -8.06
N ILE A 118 -21.32 17.88 -7.47
CA ILE A 118 -21.86 16.67 -6.86
C ILE A 118 -21.86 16.80 -5.34
N ASP A 119 -22.92 16.31 -4.71
CA ASP A 119 -23.02 16.29 -3.24
C ASP A 119 -22.33 15.06 -2.67
N VAL A 120 -21.01 14.99 -2.85
CA VAL A 120 -20.16 13.94 -2.29
C VAL A 120 -18.94 14.59 -1.66
N SER A 121 -18.77 14.36 -0.36
CA SER A 121 -17.58 14.76 0.39
C SER A 121 -17.24 13.72 1.45
N LEU A 122 -15.98 13.58 1.82
CA LEU A 122 -15.50 12.66 2.83
C LEU A 122 -15.07 13.41 4.09
N SER A 123 -15.51 12.92 5.24
CA SER A 123 -14.89 13.26 6.51
C SER A 123 -13.79 12.25 6.80
N PHE A 124 -12.54 12.69 6.90
CA PHE A 124 -11.42 11.80 7.22
C PHE A 124 -11.71 10.97 8.49
N GLN A 125 -12.18 11.63 9.56
CA GLN A 125 -12.43 10.98 10.84
C GLN A 125 -13.67 10.05 10.84
N LYS A 126 -14.72 10.41 10.10
CA LYS A 126 -16.01 9.67 10.13
C LYS A 126 -16.13 8.62 9.03
N ASP A 127 -15.52 8.87 7.87
CA ASP A 127 -15.71 8.03 6.69
C ASP A 127 -14.46 7.19 6.39
N VAL A 128 -13.24 7.72 6.57
CA VAL A 128 -11.98 7.03 6.23
C VAL A 128 -11.43 6.24 7.42
N MET A 129 -11.25 6.88 8.58
CA MET A 129 -10.63 6.24 9.74
C MET A 129 -11.33 4.96 10.23
N PRO A 130 -12.67 4.84 10.20
CA PRO A 130 -13.35 3.60 10.59
C PRO A 130 -13.05 2.39 9.70
N LEU A 131 -12.57 2.60 8.46
CA LEU A 131 -12.16 1.53 7.55
C LEU A 131 -10.74 1.03 7.83
N THR A 132 -10.01 1.69 8.71
CA THR A 132 -8.61 1.38 9.03
C THR A 132 -8.47 0.62 10.34
N LYS A 133 -7.32 0.01 10.54
CA LYS A 133 -6.89 -0.53 11.85
C LYS A 133 -5.86 0.37 12.54
N TYR A 134 -5.86 1.68 12.24
CA TYR A 134 -4.85 2.62 12.71
C TYR A 134 -4.69 2.63 14.24
N HIS A 135 -5.79 2.62 14.99
CA HIS A 135 -5.76 2.61 16.45
C HIS A 135 -5.23 1.30 17.05
N GLY A 136 -5.19 0.23 16.27
CA GLY A 136 -4.59 -1.05 16.64
C GLY A 136 -3.16 -1.23 16.09
N GLY A 137 -2.48 -0.16 15.67
CA GLY A 137 -1.12 -0.23 15.11
C GLY A 137 -1.04 -0.45 13.60
N GLY A 138 -2.17 -0.47 12.91
CA GLY A 138 -2.22 -0.49 11.45
C GLY A 138 -1.93 0.87 10.83
N THR A 139 -1.90 0.95 9.51
CA THR A 139 -1.66 2.20 8.78
C THR A 139 -2.92 2.68 8.08
N VAL A 140 -2.90 3.93 7.60
CA VAL A 140 -3.91 4.49 6.69
C VAL A 140 -3.25 4.84 5.35
N THR A 141 -3.93 4.51 4.26
CA THR A 141 -3.40 4.68 2.91
C THR A 141 -4.46 5.32 2.00
N GLU A 142 -4.05 5.73 0.82
CA GLU A 142 -4.91 6.22 -0.25
C GLU A 142 -6.05 5.25 -0.58
N ARG A 143 -5.81 3.93 -0.46
CA ARG A 143 -6.85 2.91 -0.70
C ARG A 143 -8.01 3.02 0.29
N HIS A 144 -7.76 3.42 1.54
CA HIS A 144 -8.84 3.63 2.52
C HIS A 144 -9.69 4.86 2.16
N ILE A 145 -9.06 5.92 1.65
CA ILE A 145 -9.77 7.10 1.13
C ILE A 145 -10.65 6.71 -0.04
N LEU A 146 -10.09 5.96 -1.01
CA LEU A 146 -10.80 5.53 -2.21
C LEU A 146 -11.91 4.52 -1.91
N LEU A 147 -11.71 3.59 -0.95
CA LEU A 147 -12.77 2.68 -0.52
C LEU A 147 -13.92 3.45 0.15
N SER A 148 -13.59 4.44 0.98
CA SER A 148 -14.58 5.33 1.58
C SER A 148 -15.38 6.08 0.52
N LEU A 149 -14.69 6.60 -0.51
CA LEU A 149 -15.32 7.26 -1.65
C LEU A 149 -16.24 6.29 -2.41
N SER A 150 -15.75 5.10 -2.74
CA SER A 150 -16.53 4.07 -3.43
C SER A 150 -17.82 3.73 -2.69
N ASN A 151 -17.74 3.52 -1.38
CA ASN A 151 -18.91 3.25 -0.55
C ASN A 151 -19.90 4.42 -0.55
N LYS A 152 -19.41 5.66 -0.54
CA LYS A 152 -20.24 6.86 -0.56
C LYS A 152 -20.93 7.06 -1.92
N PHE A 153 -20.22 6.77 -3.01
CA PHE A 153 -20.80 6.79 -4.36
C PHE A 153 -21.90 5.73 -4.50
N ILE A 154 -21.64 4.49 -4.08
CA ILE A 154 -22.65 3.41 -4.11
C ILE A 154 -23.87 3.80 -3.28
N LYS A 155 -23.65 4.38 -2.09
CA LYS A 155 -24.75 4.82 -1.22
C LYS A 155 -25.61 5.92 -1.85
N ASN A 156 -25.00 6.90 -2.51
CA ASN A 156 -25.70 8.08 -3.02
C ASN A 156 -26.30 7.87 -4.40
N PHE A 157 -25.67 7.06 -5.26
CA PHE A 157 -26.03 6.91 -6.66
C PHE A 157 -26.51 5.49 -7.03
N GLY A 158 -26.43 4.54 -6.10
CA GLY A 158 -26.73 3.13 -6.37
C GLY A 158 -25.57 2.42 -7.07
N LYS A 159 -25.86 1.27 -7.64
CA LYS A 159 -24.98 0.47 -8.50
C LYS A 159 -25.50 0.45 -9.93
N GLY A 160 -24.72 -0.11 -10.85
CA GLY A 160 -25.14 -0.29 -12.25
C GLY A 160 -25.14 0.99 -13.07
N SER A 161 -26.08 1.10 -14.00
CA SER A 161 -26.15 2.18 -14.99
C SER A 161 -26.21 3.59 -14.38
N SER A 162 -26.87 3.72 -13.23
CA SER A 162 -26.97 5.01 -12.53
C SER A 162 -25.60 5.52 -12.09
N LEU A 163 -24.78 4.65 -11.51
CA LEU A 163 -23.43 5.02 -11.09
C LEU A 163 -22.50 5.23 -12.30
N VAL A 164 -22.59 4.38 -13.34
CA VAL A 164 -21.85 4.55 -14.60
C VAL A 164 -22.11 5.94 -15.19
N SER A 165 -23.36 6.36 -15.30
CA SER A 165 -23.71 7.70 -15.81
C SER A 165 -23.19 8.84 -14.91
N MET A 166 -23.04 8.59 -13.60
CA MET A 166 -22.44 9.57 -12.70
C MET A 166 -20.92 9.66 -12.91
N LEU A 167 -20.23 8.54 -13.16
CA LEU A 167 -18.79 8.53 -13.46
C LEU A 167 -18.48 9.28 -14.76
N GLU A 168 -19.30 9.10 -15.79
CA GLU A 168 -19.21 9.87 -17.04
C GLU A 168 -19.34 11.39 -16.80
N ARG A 169 -20.22 11.82 -15.89
CA ARG A 169 -20.35 13.25 -15.52
C ARG A 169 -19.12 13.80 -14.79
N LEU A 170 -18.30 12.95 -14.19
CA LEU A 170 -17.01 13.28 -13.57
C LEU A 170 -15.85 13.26 -14.56
N ASP A 171 -16.13 13.02 -15.84
CA ASP A 171 -15.10 12.87 -16.90
C ASP A 171 -14.12 11.72 -16.60
N ILE A 172 -14.64 10.67 -15.91
CA ILE A 172 -13.86 9.46 -15.60
C ILE A 172 -14.04 8.47 -16.76
N ASP A 173 -12.92 8.14 -17.41
CA ASP A 173 -12.91 7.14 -18.48
C ASP A 173 -12.97 5.72 -17.88
N ILE A 174 -14.04 4.98 -18.19
CA ILE A 174 -14.23 3.63 -17.69
C ILE A 174 -13.65 2.63 -18.70
N PRO A 175 -12.58 1.91 -18.35
CA PRO A 175 -12.01 0.90 -19.22
C PRO A 175 -13.03 -0.18 -19.65
N ASN A 176 -12.91 -0.65 -20.89
CA ASN A 176 -13.85 -1.63 -21.47
C ASN A 176 -13.97 -2.92 -20.63
N ASN A 177 -12.93 -3.34 -19.94
CA ASN A 177 -12.94 -4.50 -19.04
C ASN A 177 -13.66 -4.24 -17.71
N LEU A 178 -13.74 -2.98 -17.24
CA LEU A 178 -14.44 -2.61 -16.01
C LEU A 178 -15.92 -2.27 -16.24
N LEU A 179 -16.29 -1.78 -17.41
CA LEU A 179 -17.65 -1.36 -17.69
C LEU A 179 -18.70 -2.48 -17.44
N PRO A 180 -18.50 -3.75 -17.85
CA PRO A 180 -19.44 -4.82 -17.52
C PRO A 180 -19.56 -5.08 -16.02
N LEU A 181 -18.45 -4.97 -15.25
CA LEU A 181 -18.43 -5.18 -13.80
C LEU A 181 -19.18 -4.07 -13.06
N LEU A 182 -18.99 -2.82 -13.47
CA LEU A 182 -19.66 -1.66 -12.88
C LEU A 182 -21.12 -1.50 -13.36
N SER A 183 -21.49 -2.12 -14.49
CA SER A 183 -22.88 -2.19 -14.95
C SER A 183 -23.70 -3.28 -14.24
N ASN A 184 -23.04 -4.24 -13.59
CA ASN A 184 -23.69 -5.35 -12.88
C ASN A 184 -23.93 -4.98 -11.41
N GLU A 185 -25.19 -4.72 -11.06
CA GLU A 185 -25.60 -4.39 -9.68
C GLU A 185 -25.34 -5.53 -8.68
N ASN A 186 -25.27 -6.77 -9.15
CA ASN A 186 -25.02 -7.97 -8.33
C ASN A 186 -23.53 -8.31 -8.18
N ASN A 187 -22.64 -7.47 -8.68
CA ASN A 187 -21.21 -7.67 -8.51
C ASN A 187 -20.83 -7.61 -7.02
N GLU A 188 -20.32 -8.71 -6.47
CA GLU A 188 -19.89 -8.82 -5.07
C GLU A 188 -18.68 -7.93 -4.75
N TYR A 189 -17.83 -7.68 -5.75
CA TYR A 189 -16.60 -6.89 -5.64
C TYR A 189 -16.78 -5.43 -6.09
N TYR A 190 -18.01 -4.97 -6.29
CA TYR A 190 -18.31 -3.67 -6.87
C TYR A 190 -17.54 -2.50 -6.27
N ALA A 191 -17.45 -2.44 -4.93
CA ALA A 191 -16.72 -1.36 -4.25
C ALA A 191 -15.21 -1.40 -4.52
N TYR A 192 -14.65 -2.58 -4.72
CA TYR A 192 -13.22 -2.75 -5.02
C TYR A 192 -12.89 -2.46 -6.48
N ASP A 193 -13.78 -2.84 -7.40
CA ASP A 193 -13.64 -2.49 -8.82
C ASP A 193 -13.72 -0.96 -9.01
N LEU A 194 -14.67 -0.33 -8.31
CA LEU A 194 -14.79 1.13 -8.29
C LEU A 194 -13.57 1.82 -7.64
N LEU A 195 -13.03 1.23 -6.56
CA LEU A 195 -11.78 1.69 -5.94
C LEU A 195 -10.62 1.62 -6.93
N GLY A 196 -10.52 0.53 -7.69
CA GLY A 196 -9.48 0.35 -8.71
C GLY A 196 -9.54 1.45 -9.77
N LEU A 197 -10.74 1.75 -10.27
CA LEU A 197 -10.98 2.84 -11.21
C LEU A 197 -10.58 4.20 -10.62
N PHE A 198 -11.05 4.51 -9.41
CA PHE A 198 -10.69 5.76 -8.73
C PHE A 198 -9.19 5.89 -8.45
N LYS A 199 -8.50 4.77 -8.21
CA LYS A 199 -7.06 4.79 -8.00
C LYS A 199 -6.31 5.20 -9.27
N SER A 200 -6.70 4.68 -10.43
CA SER A 200 -6.04 5.03 -11.68
C SER A 200 -6.34 6.47 -12.13
N ASP A 201 -7.55 6.95 -11.87
CA ASP A 201 -8.04 8.22 -12.43
C ASP A 201 -7.93 9.39 -11.44
N LEU A 202 -8.32 9.21 -10.18
CA LEU A 202 -8.42 10.31 -9.23
C LEU A 202 -7.14 10.59 -8.44
N VAL A 203 -6.29 9.59 -8.17
CA VAL A 203 -5.07 9.78 -7.36
C VAL A 203 -4.20 10.94 -7.85
N PRO A 204 -3.94 11.12 -9.16
CA PRO A 204 -3.14 12.24 -9.64
C PRO A 204 -3.65 13.63 -9.23
N HIS A 205 -4.96 13.75 -8.94
CA HIS A 205 -5.58 15.02 -8.60
C HIS A 205 -5.49 15.40 -7.12
N PHE A 206 -5.26 14.42 -6.23
CA PHE A 206 -5.21 14.68 -4.79
C PHE A 206 -3.91 14.22 -4.12
N PHE A 207 -3.09 13.43 -4.78
CA PHE A 207 -1.84 12.92 -4.23
C PHE A 207 -0.95 14.03 -3.66
N ILE A 208 -0.30 13.71 -2.54
CA ILE A 208 0.71 14.53 -1.88
C ILE A 208 1.93 13.64 -1.67
N SER A 209 3.08 14.08 -2.20
CA SER A 209 4.34 13.35 -2.01
C SER A 209 4.68 13.16 -0.54
N SER A 210 5.30 12.03 -0.23
CA SER A 210 5.76 11.72 1.11
C SER A 210 6.87 12.68 1.57
N SER A 211 6.96 12.87 2.88
CA SER A 211 8.01 13.70 3.49
C SER A 211 9.13 12.83 4.06
N ASN A 212 10.28 13.45 4.34
CA ASN A 212 11.41 12.78 5.00
C ASN A 212 11.06 12.21 6.39
N ASN A 213 10.02 12.74 7.04
CA ASN A 213 9.53 12.19 8.32
C ASN A 213 8.68 10.94 8.13
N GLU A 214 8.19 10.69 6.92
CA GLU A 214 7.45 9.49 6.55
C GLU A 214 8.37 8.42 5.93
N CYS A 215 9.47 8.85 5.31
CA CYS A 215 10.43 7.98 4.63
C CYS A 215 11.81 8.19 5.25
N PRO A 216 12.23 7.34 6.21
CA PRO A 216 13.59 7.41 6.77
C PRO A 216 14.62 7.22 5.65
N LYS A 217 15.85 7.69 5.88
CA LYS A 217 16.93 7.40 4.94
C LYS A 217 17.18 5.91 4.87
N VAL A 218 17.52 5.42 3.68
CA VAL A 218 17.75 3.98 3.47
C VAL A 218 18.81 3.41 4.41
N GLU A 219 19.88 4.16 4.68
CA GLU A 219 20.94 3.72 5.60
C GLU A 219 20.43 3.59 7.05
N GLU A 220 19.56 4.51 7.49
CA GLU A 220 18.95 4.44 8.82
C GLU A 220 18.04 3.21 8.96
N ALA A 221 17.24 2.94 7.93
CA ALA A 221 16.36 1.79 7.89
C ALA A 221 17.14 0.46 7.86
N VAL A 222 18.21 0.37 7.06
CA VAL A 222 19.08 -0.82 6.99
C VAL A 222 19.76 -1.05 8.33
N ASN A 223 20.37 -0.01 8.92
CA ASN A 223 21.04 -0.12 10.23
C ASN A 223 20.07 -0.57 11.32
N PHE A 224 18.85 -0.03 11.32
CA PHE A 224 17.82 -0.47 12.25
C PHE A 224 17.44 -1.94 12.03
N ALA A 225 17.18 -2.37 10.79
CA ALA A 225 16.86 -3.75 10.45
C ALA A 225 17.92 -4.74 10.90
N CYS A 226 19.20 -4.43 10.63
CA CYS A 226 20.33 -5.25 11.08
C CYS A 226 20.43 -5.28 12.61
N HIS A 227 20.22 -4.14 13.30
CA HIS A 227 20.27 -4.05 14.76
C HIS A 227 19.21 -4.94 15.44
N ILE A 228 18.03 -5.05 14.86
CA ILE A 228 16.97 -5.92 15.40
C ILE A 228 17.08 -7.37 14.92
N GLY A 229 18.07 -7.70 14.09
CA GLY A 229 18.28 -9.06 13.57
C GLY A 229 17.30 -9.48 12.48
N SER A 230 16.68 -8.53 11.78
CA SER A 230 15.91 -8.78 10.56
C SER A 230 16.77 -8.64 9.32
N ILE A 231 16.32 -9.14 8.20
CA ILE A 231 16.99 -9.04 6.90
C ILE A 231 16.40 -7.84 6.15
N PRO A 232 17.16 -6.74 5.96
CA PRO A 232 16.71 -5.65 5.10
C PRO A 232 16.81 -6.08 3.64
N ALA A 233 15.71 -5.94 2.89
CA ALA A 233 15.66 -6.35 1.50
C ALA A 233 15.03 -5.29 0.61
N TYR A 234 15.56 -5.13 -0.58
CA TYR A 234 14.98 -4.32 -1.63
C TYR A 234 13.94 -5.13 -2.40
N ALA A 235 12.76 -4.58 -2.59
CA ALA A 235 11.69 -5.20 -3.35
C ALA A 235 11.87 -4.91 -4.86
N TYR A 236 12.60 -5.79 -5.56
CA TYR A 236 12.83 -5.63 -6.99
C TYR A 236 11.59 -6.03 -7.80
N LEU A 237 11.08 -5.11 -8.58
CA LEU A 237 9.92 -5.31 -9.46
C LEU A 237 10.32 -5.59 -10.91
N GLY A 238 11.48 -5.09 -11.33
CA GLY A 238 11.84 -5.02 -12.74
C GLY A 238 11.00 -4.01 -13.53
N ASP A 239 11.22 -3.95 -14.83
CA ASP A 239 10.36 -3.18 -15.71
C ASP A 239 8.98 -3.83 -15.80
N VAL A 240 7.96 -3.10 -15.39
CA VAL A 240 6.59 -3.62 -15.38
C VAL A 240 6.00 -3.51 -16.78
N HIS A 241 5.75 -4.63 -17.43
CA HIS A 241 5.08 -4.68 -18.72
C HIS A 241 3.55 -4.66 -18.55
N GLU A 242 3.02 -5.42 -17.60
CA GLU A 242 1.62 -5.40 -17.21
C GLU A 242 1.50 -5.52 -15.69
N SER A 243 0.71 -4.66 -15.08
CA SER A 243 0.42 -4.76 -13.65
C SER A 243 -0.57 -5.89 -13.40
N ALA A 244 -0.26 -6.78 -12.46
CA ALA A 244 -1.17 -7.86 -12.07
C ALA A 244 -2.54 -7.33 -11.58
N THR A 245 -2.59 -6.10 -11.10
CA THR A 245 -3.82 -5.43 -10.64
C THR A 245 -4.43 -4.51 -11.70
N GLY A 246 -3.79 -4.34 -12.87
CA GLY A 246 -4.25 -3.48 -13.96
C GLY A 246 -4.20 -1.97 -13.65
N ASP A 247 -3.65 -1.60 -12.50
CA ASP A 247 -3.63 -0.23 -12.00
C ASP A 247 -2.37 0.57 -12.39
N LYS A 248 -1.46 -0.02 -13.16
CA LYS A 248 -0.23 0.63 -13.61
C LYS A 248 -0.01 0.44 -15.10
N LYS A 249 0.43 1.52 -15.75
CA LYS A 249 0.84 1.49 -17.15
C LYS A 249 2.25 0.91 -17.27
N ASN A 250 2.52 0.23 -18.38
CA ASN A 250 3.86 -0.23 -18.76
C ASN A 250 4.88 0.91 -18.67
N GLN A 251 5.94 0.71 -17.88
CA GLN A 251 7.00 1.71 -17.68
C GLN A 251 8.34 1.04 -17.43
N ALA A 252 9.34 1.42 -18.24
CA ALA A 252 10.73 1.10 -17.99
C ALA A 252 11.29 2.01 -16.89
N PHE A 253 11.78 1.50 -15.79
CA PHE A 253 12.36 2.31 -14.72
C PHE A 253 13.50 1.67 -13.95
N GLU A 254 13.51 0.36 -13.71
CA GLU A 254 14.49 -0.31 -12.85
C GLU A 254 15.59 -1.01 -13.64
N ASP A 255 15.22 -1.74 -14.70
CA ASP A 255 16.14 -2.62 -15.43
C ASP A 255 17.28 -1.85 -16.10
N SER A 256 17.06 -0.62 -16.52
CA SER A 256 18.10 0.24 -17.10
C SER A 256 19.22 0.62 -16.13
N PHE A 257 19.02 0.41 -14.82
CA PHE A 257 19.98 0.72 -13.76
C PHE A 257 20.50 -0.52 -13.03
N LEU A 258 20.16 -1.72 -13.48
CA LEU A 258 20.28 -2.96 -12.72
C LEU A 258 21.69 -3.17 -12.12
N ASP A 259 22.75 -3.05 -12.92
CA ASP A 259 24.13 -3.25 -12.46
C ASP A 259 24.49 -2.28 -11.34
N ASN A 260 24.24 -0.98 -11.55
CA ASN A 260 24.52 0.05 -10.56
C ASN A 260 23.62 -0.10 -9.31
N LEU A 261 22.37 -0.59 -9.51
CA LEU A 261 21.43 -0.84 -8.42
C LEU A 261 21.95 -1.96 -7.52
N ILE A 262 22.37 -3.08 -8.10
CA ILE A 262 22.93 -4.21 -7.32
C ILE A 262 24.19 -3.76 -6.54
N ASP A 263 25.11 -3.04 -7.16
CA ASP A 263 26.29 -2.53 -6.50
C ASP A 263 25.96 -1.62 -5.30
N GLU A 264 25.01 -0.71 -5.47
CA GLU A 264 24.58 0.19 -4.40
C GLU A 264 23.82 -0.56 -3.29
N LEU A 265 22.97 -1.53 -3.63
CA LEU A 265 22.27 -2.37 -2.65
C LEU A 265 23.28 -3.17 -1.78
N VAL A 266 24.31 -3.76 -2.41
CA VAL A 266 25.38 -4.48 -1.70
C VAL A 266 26.12 -3.52 -0.77
N LYS A 267 26.48 -2.34 -1.23
CA LYS A 267 27.18 -1.30 -0.44
C LYS A 267 26.33 -0.84 0.75
N LEU A 268 25.01 -0.74 0.59
CA LEU A 268 24.08 -0.39 1.65
C LEU A 268 23.79 -1.54 2.63
N GLY A 269 24.16 -2.77 2.29
CA GLY A 269 23.85 -3.96 3.09
C GLY A 269 22.43 -4.48 2.91
N LEU A 270 21.78 -4.15 1.78
CA LEU A 270 20.47 -4.68 1.42
C LEU A 270 20.60 -6.02 0.70
N SER A 271 19.73 -6.97 1.05
CA SER A 271 19.43 -8.13 0.23
C SER A 271 18.44 -7.74 -0.88
N LEU A 272 18.34 -8.58 -1.91
CA LEU A 272 17.40 -8.39 -3.01
C LEU A 272 16.34 -9.48 -2.96
N ILE A 273 15.09 -9.11 -3.10
CA ILE A 273 13.98 -10.03 -3.37
C ILE A 273 13.29 -9.60 -4.65
N HIS A 274 12.96 -10.60 -5.46
CA HIS A 274 12.11 -10.41 -6.62
C HIS A 274 10.66 -10.64 -6.20
N ILE A 275 9.77 -9.71 -6.55
CA ILE A 275 8.34 -9.75 -6.24
C ILE A 275 7.55 -10.00 -7.52
#